data_83b6d47559922579294d52167b5b03c2
#
_entry.id   83b6d47559922579294d52167b5b03c2
#
_cell.length_a   1.000
_cell.length_b   1.000
_cell.length_c   1.000
_cell.angle_alpha   90.00
_cell.angle_beta   90.00
_cell.angle_gamma   90.00
#
_symmetry.space_group_name_H-M   'P 1'
#
loop_
_entity.id
_entity.type
_entity.pdbx_description
1 polymer ?
#
loop_
_entity_poly.entity_id
_entity_poly.type
_entity_poly.pdbx_seq_one_letter_code
_entity_poly.pdbx_strand_id
1 'polypeptide(L)'
;MFYLIITTVIWSLSFSLIGNTLSPDINSWSLAFSRSAIACILFLPWINFKIPISYILKITFIGVLQIGVMYMLYLSAFRHTSVEKILLFTVTTPFYVTMISQILNKEIRLFAYLTILLSILGGLVIRMTDFDDRDFIGLILIQLANVCFASGQVLYKRIKADSKISTNVYTDFSFFFIGASLITFIGLIISPSGYTYPKSINQWLLVFWLGGAASGVGYYFWNYGATKVKVETLATMNNLVIPLGLLIEVLLFSGSHDFKTFIIGTVIIISSIAASLRYGKI
;
A
#
# COMPACT_ATOMS: atom_id res chain seq x y z
N MET A 1 12.36 -7.02 8.44
CA MET A 1 12.14 -7.78 7.17
C MET A 1 10.93 -8.70 7.26
N PHE A 2 10.83 -9.61 8.23
CA PHE A 2 9.75 -10.59 8.35
C PHE A 2 8.34 -9.98 8.18
N TYR A 3 8.00 -8.93 8.93
CA TYR A 3 6.71 -8.23 8.83
C TYR A 3 6.42 -7.68 7.44
N LEU A 4 7.43 -7.09 6.76
CA LEU A 4 7.28 -6.56 5.41
C LEU A 4 7.00 -7.67 4.39
N ILE A 5 7.69 -8.82 4.51
CA ILE A 5 7.50 -9.96 3.60
C ILE A 5 6.08 -10.53 3.75
N ILE A 6 5.63 -10.80 4.99
CA ILE A 6 4.26 -11.30 5.23
C ILE A 6 3.23 -10.35 4.64
N THR A 7 3.38 -9.04 4.91
CA THR A 7 2.46 -8.04 4.37
C THR A 7 2.46 -8.04 2.84
N THR A 8 3.64 -8.16 2.22
CA THR A 8 3.74 -8.21 0.76
C THR A 8 2.96 -9.40 0.18
N VAL A 9 3.04 -10.58 0.79
CA VAL A 9 2.28 -11.77 0.36
C VAL A 9 0.77 -11.51 0.49
N ILE A 10 0.31 -10.98 1.64
CA ILE A 10 -1.09 -10.64 1.88
C ILE A 10 -1.60 -9.62 0.84
N TRP A 11 -0.82 -8.57 0.59
CA TRP A 11 -1.21 -7.53 -0.35
C TRP A 11 -1.18 -8.00 -1.80
N SER A 12 -0.21 -8.83 -2.18
CA SER A 12 -0.16 -9.41 -3.53
C SER A 12 -1.42 -10.20 -3.86
N LEU A 13 -1.93 -10.99 -2.92
CA LEU A 13 -3.22 -11.67 -3.07
C LEU A 13 -4.40 -10.69 -3.11
N SER A 14 -4.32 -9.59 -2.35
CA SER A 14 -5.39 -8.58 -2.30
C SER A 14 -5.61 -7.90 -3.64
N PHE A 15 -4.57 -7.61 -4.42
CA PHE A 15 -4.70 -6.96 -5.73
C PHE A 15 -5.57 -7.79 -6.68
N SER A 16 -5.27 -9.07 -6.84
CA SER A 16 -6.00 -9.98 -7.71
C SER A 16 -7.44 -10.21 -7.24
N LEU A 17 -7.65 -10.42 -5.91
CA LEU A 17 -8.99 -10.60 -5.36
C LEU A 17 -9.87 -9.35 -5.52
N ILE A 18 -9.32 -8.14 -5.35
CA ILE A 18 -10.06 -6.90 -5.57
C ILE A 18 -10.44 -6.77 -7.03
N GLY A 19 -9.47 -6.87 -7.94
CA GLY A 19 -9.69 -6.61 -9.35
C GLY A 19 -10.64 -7.62 -10.00
N ASN A 20 -10.43 -8.91 -9.74
CA ASN A 20 -11.17 -9.97 -10.42
C ASN A 20 -12.51 -10.33 -9.75
N THR A 21 -12.69 -10.05 -8.44
CA THR A 21 -13.86 -10.55 -7.71
C THR A 21 -14.77 -9.44 -7.17
N LEU A 22 -14.20 -8.32 -6.71
CA LEU A 22 -14.98 -7.30 -6.00
C LEU A 22 -15.22 -6.05 -6.83
N SER A 23 -14.22 -5.56 -7.56
CA SER A 23 -14.28 -4.32 -8.32
C SER A 23 -15.38 -4.28 -9.39
N PRO A 24 -15.79 -5.39 -10.03
CA PRO A 24 -16.92 -5.38 -10.96
C PRO A 24 -18.28 -5.10 -10.29
N ASP A 25 -18.45 -5.51 -9.04
CA ASP A 25 -19.73 -5.49 -8.33
C ASP A 25 -19.85 -4.40 -7.27
N ILE A 26 -18.74 -4.05 -6.63
CA ILE A 26 -18.72 -3.13 -5.48
C ILE A 26 -18.00 -1.86 -5.88
N ASN A 27 -18.62 -0.71 -5.65
CA ASN A 27 -17.96 0.55 -5.95
C ASN A 27 -16.75 0.81 -5.02
N SER A 28 -15.77 1.56 -5.55
CA SER A 28 -14.51 1.83 -4.86
C SER A 28 -14.69 2.53 -3.50
N TRP A 29 -15.68 3.40 -3.37
CA TRP A 29 -15.97 4.13 -2.13
C TRP A 29 -16.51 3.21 -1.05
N SER A 30 -17.44 2.32 -1.42
CA SER A 30 -18.00 1.30 -0.51
C SER A 30 -16.92 0.34 -0.03
N LEU A 31 -16.05 -0.11 -0.94
CA LEU A 31 -14.97 -1.02 -0.58
C LEU A 31 -13.91 -0.32 0.28
N ALA A 32 -13.56 0.94 -0.02
CA ALA A 32 -12.64 1.73 0.81
C ALA A 32 -13.15 1.90 2.24
N PHE A 33 -14.43 2.29 2.38
CA PHE A 33 -15.05 2.44 3.70
C PHE A 33 -15.16 1.11 4.44
N SER A 34 -15.68 0.05 3.81
CA SER A 34 -15.83 -1.25 4.45
C SER A 34 -14.50 -1.78 4.99
N ARG A 35 -13.43 -1.71 4.20
CA ARG A 35 -12.09 -2.15 4.61
C ARG A 35 -11.54 -1.34 5.78
N SER A 36 -11.69 -0.01 5.73
CA SER A 36 -11.20 0.89 6.81
C SER A 36 -12.02 0.69 8.09
N ALA A 37 -13.35 0.55 7.97
CA ALA A 37 -14.24 0.38 9.12
C ALA A 37 -13.97 -0.96 9.83
N ILE A 38 -13.81 -2.06 9.09
CA ILE A 38 -13.47 -3.37 9.67
C ILE A 38 -12.11 -3.29 10.39
N ALA A 39 -11.10 -2.68 9.77
CA ALA A 39 -9.81 -2.48 10.40
C ALA A 39 -9.91 -1.58 11.65
N CYS A 40 -10.74 -0.54 11.61
CA CYS A 40 -11.02 0.33 12.75
C CYS A 40 -11.62 -0.48 13.90
N ILE A 41 -12.68 -1.25 13.65
CA ILE A 41 -13.33 -2.11 14.65
C ILE A 41 -12.32 -3.07 15.28
N LEU A 42 -11.44 -3.67 14.49
CA LEU A 42 -10.41 -4.57 14.96
C LEU A 42 -9.46 -3.90 15.97
N PHE A 43 -9.12 -2.62 15.78
CA PHE A 43 -8.17 -1.90 16.64
C PHE A 43 -8.82 -1.03 17.71
N LEU A 44 -10.17 -0.86 17.73
CA LEU A 44 -10.90 -0.10 18.76
C LEU A 44 -10.55 -0.49 20.22
N PRO A 45 -10.34 -1.79 20.57
CA PRO A 45 -10.06 -2.16 21.95
C PRO A 45 -8.78 -1.56 22.53
N TRP A 46 -7.86 -1.07 21.67
CA TRP A 46 -6.59 -0.45 22.10
C TRP A 46 -6.62 1.08 22.12
N ILE A 47 -7.78 1.71 22.00
CA ILE A 47 -7.91 3.17 22.14
C ILE A 47 -7.43 3.60 23.53
N ASN A 48 -6.57 4.64 23.53
CA ASN A 48 -6.10 5.26 24.76
C ASN A 48 -6.00 6.79 24.59
N PHE A 49 -6.90 7.52 25.21
CA PHE A 49 -6.94 8.98 25.18
C PHE A 49 -5.99 9.66 26.19
N LYS A 50 -5.21 8.89 26.98
CA LYS A 50 -4.25 9.44 27.95
C LYS A 50 -2.95 9.95 27.28
N ILE A 51 -2.82 9.78 25.97
CA ILE A 51 -1.70 10.30 25.19
C ILE A 51 -1.97 11.74 24.71
N PRO A 52 -0.93 12.55 24.45
CA PRO A 52 -1.12 13.94 24.03
C PRO A 52 -1.93 14.05 22.75
N ILE A 53 -2.89 14.98 22.74
CA ILE A 53 -3.78 15.20 21.57
C ILE A 53 -3.00 15.51 20.29
N SER A 54 -1.88 16.23 20.41
CA SER A 54 -1.02 16.53 19.26
C SER A 54 -0.43 15.28 18.60
N TYR A 55 -0.16 14.23 19.38
CA TYR A 55 0.27 12.94 18.86
C TYR A 55 -0.89 12.18 18.21
N ILE A 56 -2.05 12.15 18.86
CA ILE A 56 -3.29 11.55 18.32
C ILE A 56 -3.57 12.14 16.94
N LEU A 57 -3.62 13.46 16.82
CA LEU A 57 -3.90 14.14 15.56
C LEU A 57 -2.91 13.79 14.46
N LYS A 58 -1.62 13.69 14.79
CA LYS A 58 -0.59 13.28 13.82
C LYS A 58 -0.82 11.84 13.30
N ILE A 59 -1.08 10.90 14.19
CA ILE A 59 -1.33 9.50 13.82
C ILE A 59 -2.64 9.38 13.02
N THR A 60 -3.69 10.07 13.46
CA THR A 60 -4.98 10.13 12.75
C THR A 60 -4.80 10.68 11.32
N PHE A 61 -4.05 11.78 11.18
CA PHE A 61 -3.74 12.36 9.86
C PHE A 61 -2.97 11.39 8.95
N ILE A 62 -2.01 10.64 9.50
CA ILE A 62 -1.31 9.61 8.73
C ILE A 62 -2.31 8.53 8.24
N GLY A 63 -3.25 8.12 9.08
CA GLY A 63 -4.30 7.18 8.70
C GLY A 63 -5.22 7.72 7.58
N VAL A 64 -5.62 9.00 7.69
CA VAL A 64 -6.36 9.70 6.62
C VAL A 64 -5.60 9.62 5.30
N LEU A 65 -4.30 9.89 5.31
CA LEU A 65 -3.49 9.96 4.08
C LEU A 65 -3.12 8.57 3.55
N GLN A 66 -2.51 7.74 4.41
CA GLN A 66 -1.88 6.47 3.99
C GLN A 66 -2.90 5.40 3.62
N ILE A 67 -4.07 5.39 4.25
CA ILE A 67 -5.13 4.43 3.96
C ILE A 67 -6.33 5.14 3.33
N GLY A 68 -6.89 6.13 3.98
CA GLY A 68 -8.16 6.70 3.58
C GLY A 68 -8.14 7.27 2.17
N VAL A 69 -7.38 8.33 1.94
CA VAL A 69 -7.25 8.96 0.62
C VAL A 69 -6.63 7.98 -0.39
N MET A 70 -5.60 7.27 0.03
CA MET A 70 -4.95 6.28 -0.84
C MET A 70 -5.93 5.20 -1.31
N TYR A 71 -6.80 4.66 -0.45
CA TYR A 71 -7.79 3.65 -0.87
C TYR A 71 -8.81 4.21 -1.85
N MET A 72 -9.29 5.43 -1.64
CA MET A 72 -10.22 6.05 -2.58
C MET A 72 -9.61 6.16 -3.99
N LEU A 73 -8.35 6.56 -4.08
CA LEU A 73 -7.60 6.67 -5.35
C LEU A 73 -7.29 5.28 -5.94
N TYR A 74 -6.67 4.41 -5.17
CA TYR A 74 -6.23 3.08 -5.58
C TYR A 74 -7.40 2.20 -6.05
N LEU A 75 -8.48 2.13 -5.27
CA LEU A 75 -9.63 1.31 -5.62
C LEU A 75 -10.40 1.87 -6.82
N SER A 76 -10.36 3.19 -7.03
CA SER A 76 -10.95 3.80 -8.22
C SER A 76 -10.18 3.46 -9.50
N ALA A 77 -8.87 3.20 -9.41
CA ALA A 77 -8.06 2.83 -10.56
C ALA A 77 -8.51 1.52 -11.23
N PHE A 78 -9.07 0.55 -10.47
CA PHE A 78 -9.57 -0.71 -11.03
C PHE A 78 -10.74 -0.55 -12.03
N ARG A 79 -11.35 0.63 -12.08
CA ARG A 79 -12.38 0.94 -13.09
C ARG A 79 -11.81 1.40 -14.43
N HIS A 80 -10.53 1.76 -14.44
CA HIS A 80 -9.87 2.39 -15.59
C HIS A 80 -8.79 1.52 -16.20
N THR A 81 -8.26 0.54 -15.45
CA THR A 81 -7.15 -0.26 -15.91
C THR A 81 -7.13 -1.66 -15.28
N SER A 82 -6.35 -2.59 -15.84
CA SER A 82 -6.25 -3.98 -15.37
C SER A 82 -5.42 -4.11 -14.08
N VAL A 83 -5.58 -5.24 -13.38
CA VAL A 83 -4.82 -5.59 -12.17
C VAL A 83 -3.31 -5.53 -12.43
N GLU A 84 -2.88 -6.10 -13.55
CA GLU A 84 -1.46 -6.15 -13.91
C GLU A 84 -0.87 -4.74 -14.13
N LYS A 85 -1.63 -3.85 -14.81
CA LYS A 85 -1.21 -2.47 -15.01
C LYS A 85 -1.18 -1.69 -13.70
N ILE A 86 -2.14 -1.92 -12.79
CA ILE A 86 -2.12 -1.35 -11.45
C ILE A 86 -0.85 -1.78 -10.71
N LEU A 87 -0.51 -3.08 -10.70
CA LEU A 87 0.72 -3.58 -10.10
C LEU A 87 1.96 -2.92 -10.72
N LEU A 88 2.00 -2.78 -12.05
CA LEU A 88 3.09 -2.10 -12.74
C LEU A 88 3.18 -0.62 -12.33
N PHE A 89 2.07 0.10 -12.24
CA PHE A 89 2.05 1.52 -11.88
C PHE A 89 2.51 1.78 -10.44
N THR A 90 2.49 0.77 -9.56
CA THR A 90 3.06 0.89 -8.22
C THR A 90 4.59 0.85 -8.20
N VAL A 91 5.23 0.52 -9.32
CA VAL A 91 6.71 0.42 -9.45
C VAL A 91 7.44 1.69 -9.04
N THR A 92 6.79 2.84 -9.13
CA THR A 92 7.34 4.15 -8.76
C THR A 92 7.27 4.46 -7.26
N THR A 93 6.57 3.64 -6.46
CA THR A 93 6.44 3.85 -5.00
C THR A 93 7.79 4.03 -4.29
N PRO A 94 8.85 3.25 -4.57
CA PRO A 94 10.17 3.45 -3.97
C PRO A 94 10.76 4.84 -4.20
N PHE A 95 10.50 5.42 -5.37
CA PHE A 95 10.94 6.79 -5.68
C PHE A 95 10.30 7.79 -4.73
N TYR A 96 8.98 7.74 -4.55
CA TYR A 96 8.27 8.63 -3.63
C TYR A 96 8.70 8.43 -2.18
N VAL A 97 8.89 7.19 -1.71
CA VAL A 97 9.36 6.90 -0.35
C VAL A 97 10.72 7.55 -0.10
N THR A 98 11.65 7.40 -1.02
CA THR A 98 13.00 7.96 -0.88
C THR A 98 13.00 9.47 -1.00
N MET A 99 12.30 10.02 -1.99
CA MET A 99 12.19 11.46 -2.21
C MET A 99 11.61 12.16 -0.97
N ILE A 100 10.47 11.68 -0.45
CA ILE A 100 9.82 12.27 0.73
C ILE A 100 10.74 12.17 1.95
N SER A 101 11.39 11.02 2.16
CA SER A 101 12.32 10.86 3.29
C SER A 101 13.50 11.82 3.20
N GLN A 102 14.09 11.99 2.02
CA GLN A 102 15.24 12.87 1.83
C GLN A 102 14.87 14.36 1.96
N ILE A 103 13.70 14.76 1.44
CA ILE A 103 13.17 16.11 1.65
C ILE A 103 12.99 16.40 3.15
N LEU A 104 12.37 15.48 3.88
CA LEU A 104 12.15 15.65 5.31
C LEU A 104 13.44 15.67 6.14
N ASN A 105 14.46 14.91 5.74
CA ASN A 105 15.76 14.84 6.42
C ASN A 105 16.75 15.87 5.90
N LYS A 106 16.42 16.60 4.82
CA LYS A 106 17.32 17.57 4.16
C LYS A 106 18.64 16.92 3.70
N GLU A 107 18.59 15.67 3.27
CA GLU A 107 19.74 14.90 2.82
C GLU A 107 19.51 14.39 1.39
N ILE A 108 20.57 14.31 0.59
CA ILE A 108 20.53 13.67 -0.73
C ILE A 108 21.50 12.49 -0.73
N ARG A 109 20.97 11.28 -0.95
CA ARG A 109 21.75 10.04 -1.03
C ARG A 109 21.61 9.43 -2.43
N LEU A 110 22.55 9.73 -3.30
CA LEU A 110 22.54 9.27 -4.69
C LEU A 110 22.43 7.74 -4.83
N PHE A 111 23.08 7.00 -3.94
CA PHE A 111 23.02 5.54 -3.96
C PHE A 111 21.61 4.98 -3.79
N ALA A 112 20.75 5.66 -3.00
CA ALA A 112 19.34 5.27 -2.85
C ALA A 112 18.61 5.33 -4.20
N TYR A 113 18.87 6.34 -5.02
CA TYR A 113 18.25 6.46 -6.34
C TYR A 113 18.74 5.38 -7.32
N LEU A 114 19.98 4.92 -7.23
CA LEU A 114 20.46 3.82 -8.06
C LEU A 114 19.74 2.51 -7.75
N THR A 115 19.55 2.18 -6.47
CA THR A 115 18.80 0.96 -6.09
C THR A 115 17.33 1.05 -6.50
N ILE A 116 16.72 2.23 -6.41
CA ILE A 116 15.34 2.47 -6.82
C ILE A 116 15.20 2.34 -8.33
N LEU A 117 16.09 2.97 -9.10
CA LEU A 117 16.09 2.89 -10.55
C LEU A 117 16.20 1.42 -11.01
N LEU A 118 17.07 0.64 -10.38
CA LEU A 118 17.18 -0.78 -10.62
C LEU A 118 15.87 -1.52 -10.35
N SER A 119 15.20 -1.19 -9.23
CA SER A 119 13.91 -1.79 -8.87
C SER A 119 12.79 -1.42 -9.86
N ILE A 120 12.77 -0.17 -10.32
CA ILE A 120 11.83 0.30 -11.35
C ILE A 120 12.07 -0.41 -12.67
N LEU A 121 13.32 -0.49 -13.11
CA LEU A 121 13.71 -1.21 -14.34
C LEU A 121 13.28 -2.69 -14.27
N GLY A 122 13.48 -3.35 -13.13
CA GLY A 122 13.01 -4.72 -12.92
C GLY A 122 11.50 -4.86 -13.11
N GLY A 123 10.72 -3.95 -12.56
CA GLY A 123 9.26 -3.93 -12.73
C GLY A 123 8.84 -3.69 -14.19
N LEU A 124 9.49 -2.75 -14.88
CA LEU A 124 9.24 -2.46 -16.29
C LEU A 124 9.60 -3.65 -17.21
N VAL A 125 10.68 -4.38 -16.91
CA VAL A 125 11.08 -5.59 -17.66
C VAL A 125 10.03 -6.69 -17.53
N ILE A 126 9.40 -6.83 -16.37
CA ILE A 126 8.34 -7.84 -16.16
C ILE A 126 7.16 -7.58 -17.10
N ARG A 127 6.77 -6.34 -17.29
CA ARG A 127 5.58 -6.02 -18.07
C ARG A 127 5.68 -4.67 -18.78
N MET A 128 5.99 -4.71 -20.06
CA MET A 128 5.67 -3.63 -21.00
C MET A 128 4.37 -4.02 -21.71
N THR A 129 3.28 -3.30 -21.43
CA THR A 129 1.96 -3.54 -22.03
C THR A 129 1.56 -2.39 -22.92
N ASP A 130 0.69 -2.68 -23.87
CA ASP A 130 0.01 -1.65 -24.64
C ASP A 130 -0.76 -0.72 -23.69
N PHE A 131 -0.65 0.57 -23.91
CA PHE A 131 -1.21 1.63 -23.09
C PHE A 131 -2.33 2.31 -23.87
N ASP A 132 -3.53 2.39 -23.32
CA ASP A 132 -4.65 3.10 -23.91
C ASP A 132 -5.05 4.37 -23.10
N ASP A 133 -5.95 5.18 -23.63
CA ASP A 133 -6.36 6.44 -22.99
C ASP A 133 -6.99 6.25 -21.61
N ARG A 134 -7.65 5.12 -21.37
CA ARG A 134 -8.27 4.80 -20.07
C ARG A 134 -7.21 4.50 -19.01
N ASP A 135 -6.12 3.87 -19.43
CA ASP A 135 -4.99 3.56 -18.54
C ASP A 135 -4.34 4.83 -17.99
N PHE A 136 -4.41 5.94 -18.72
CA PHE A 136 -3.86 7.22 -18.26
C PHE A 136 -4.55 7.72 -16.99
N ILE A 137 -5.86 7.59 -16.89
CA ILE A 137 -6.61 7.91 -15.65
C ILE A 137 -6.19 6.96 -14.53
N GLY A 138 -6.12 5.66 -14.81
CA GLY A 138 -5.65 4.66 -13.87
C GLY A 138 -4.22 4.94 -13.36
N LEU A 139 -3.32 5.33 -14.26
CA LEU A 139 -1.96 5.73 -13.93
C LEU A 139 -1.93 6.93 -12.98
N ILE A 140 -2.64 8.01 -13.29
CA ILE A 140 -2.69 9.20 -12.42
C ILE A 140 -3.22 8.83 -11.02
N LEU A 141 -4.31 8.08 -10.95
CA LEU A 141 -4.89 7.64 -9.68
C LEU A 141 -3.88 6.83 -8.85
N ILE A 142 -3.16 5.91 -9.48
CA ILE A 142 -2.13 5.11 -8.78
C ILE A 142 -0.93 5.96 -8.39
N GLN A 143 -0.48 6.93 -9.21
CA GLN A 143 0.61 7.81 -8.80
C GLN A 143 0.23 8.65 -7.57
N LEU A 144 -0.97 9.21 -7.53
CA LEU A 144 -1.47 9.92 -6.34
C LEU A 144 -1.60 8.99 -5.12
N ALA A 145 -2.09 7.77 -5.33
CA ALA A 145 -2.14 6.74 -4.29
C ALA A 145 -0.75 6.38 -3.76
N ASN A 146 0.25 6.22 -4.64
CA ASN A 146 1.63 5.94 -4.28
C ASN A 146 2.24 7.07 -3.43
N VAL A 147 1.97 8.34 -3.78
CA VAL A 147 2.41 9.50 -2.99
C VAL A 147 1.78 9.48 -1.59
N CYS A 148 0.48 9.22 -1.49
CA CYS A 148 -0.22 9.12 -0.21
C CYS A 148 0.34 7.98 0.65
N PHE A 149 0.53 6.81 0.07
CA PHE A 149 1.09 5.64 0.74
C PHE A 149 2.54 5.86 1.20
N ALA A 150 3.38 6.37 0.30
CA ALA A 150 4.77 6.69 0.60
C ALA A 150 4.90 7.74 1.72
N SER A 151 4.10 8.81 1.66
CA SER A 151 4.06 9.84 2.69
C SER A 151 3.70 9.25 4.05
N GLY A 152 2.66 8.43 4.10
CA GLY A 152 2.19 7.85 5.35
C GLY A 152 3.24 6.96 6.02
N GLN A 153 3.86 6.04 5.29
CA GLN A 153 4.87 5.13 5.85
C GLN A 153 6.14 5.86 6.31
N VAL A 154 6.57 6.91 5.59
CA VAL A 154 7.73 7.73 5.98
C VAL A 154 7.41 8.58 7.20
N LEU A 155 6.25 9.24 7.24
CA LEU A 155 5.81 10.06 8.37
C LEU A 155 5.63 9.21 9.64
N TYR A 156 5.01 8.02 9.53
CA TYR A 156 4.87 7.11 10.68
C TYR A 156 6.22 6.69 11.23
N LYS A 157 7.14 6.25 10.35
CA LYS A 157 8.51 5.89 10.72
C LYS A 157 9.21 7.03 11.44
N ARG A 158 9.11 8.27 10.93
CA ARG A 158 9.70 9.46 11.51
C ARG A 158 9.10 9.79 12.87
N ILE A 159 7.79 9.79 13.01
CA ILE A 159 7.12 10.06 14.29
C ILE A 159 7.56 9.06 15.35
N LYS A 160 7.69 7.77 14.99
CA LYS A 160 8.17 6.75 15.95
C LYS A 160 9.64 6.90 16.30
N ALA A 161 10.48 7.45 15.43
CA ALA A 161 11.90 7.74 15.71
C ALA A 161 12.07 9.00 16.58
N ASP A 162 11.31 10.06 16.31
CA ASP A 162 11.46 11.36 16.94
C ASP A 162 10.67 11.50 18.26
N SER A 163 9.66 10.64 18.46
CA SER A 163 8.76 10.77 19.59
C SER A 163 9.40 10.27 20.89
N LYS A 164 9.41 11.13 21.91
CA LYS A 164 9.68 10.75 23.31
C LYS A 164 8.48 10.05 23.96
N ILE A 165 7.35 9.97 23.26
CA ILE A 165 6.10 9.37 23.74
C ILE A 165 6.17 7.87 23.48
N SER A 166 6.28 7.08 24.56
CA SER A 166 6.17 5.63 24.48
C SER A 166 4.71 5.23 24.35
N THR A 167 4.26 4.97 23.12
CA THR A 167 2.92 4.41 22.88
C THR A 167 2.99 2.96 22.48
N ASN A 168 1.97 2.19 22.86
CA ASN A 168 1.76 0.87 22.28
C ASN A 168 1.40 1.05 20.81
N VAL A 169 2.02 0.26 19.93
CA VAL A 169 1.77 0.31 18.50
C VAL A 169 0.29 0.06 18.17
N TYR A 170 -0.39 -0.80 18.91
CA TYR A 170 -1.83 -1.04 18.73
C TYR A 170 -2.66 0.22 18.99
N THR A 171 -2.27 1.04 19.96
CA THR A 171 -2.89 2.35 20.23
C THR A 171 -2.69 3.32 19.08
N ASP A 172 -1.51 3.34 18.44
CA ASP A 172 -1.31 4.14 17.25
C ASP A 172 -2.28 3.72 16.15
N PHE A 173 -2.43 2.40 15.91
CA PHE A 173 -3.29 1.90 14.84
C PHE A 173 -4.78 2.07 15.13
N SER A 174 -5.22 2.19 16.40
CA SER A 174 -6.61 2.57 16.67
C SER A 174 -6.93 3.96 16.12
N PHE A 175 -6.09 4.97 16.38
CA PHE A 175 -6.27 6.33 15.83
C PHE A 175 -6.00 6.41 14.33
N PHE A 176 -5.08 5.62 13.83
CA PHE A 176 -4.77 5.52 12.41
C PHE A 176 -6.01 5.08 11.61
N PHE A 177 -6.70 4.01 12.05
CA PHE A 177 -7.90 3.53 11.39
C PHE A 177 -9.14 4.39 11.65
N ILE A 178 -9.21 5.11 12.76
CA ILE A 178 -10.25 6.13 12.97
C ILE A 178 -10.13 7.19 11.87
N GLY A 179 -8.94 7.72 11.61
CA GLY A 179 -8.72 8.69 10.54
C GLY A 179 -9.07 8.14 9.17
N ALA A 180 -8.62 6.94 8.85
CA ALA A 180 -8.92 6.27 7.60
C ALA A 180 -10.44 6.06 7.39
N SER A 181 -11.13 5.55 8.42
CA SER A 181 -12.57 5.28 8.36
C SER A 181 -13.38 6.57 8.22
N LEU A 182 -12.99 7.64 8.92
CA LEU A 182 -13.67 8.91 8.86
C LEU A 182 -13.64 9.51 7.45
N ILE A 183 -12.46 9.58 6.83
CA ILE A 183 -12.33 10.17 5.49
C ILE A 183 -12.99 9.30 4.42
N THR A 184 -12.91 7.97 4.52
CA THR A 184 -13.57 7.09 3.57
C THR A 184 -15.08 7.09 3.73
N PHE A 185 -15.61 7.29 4.95
CA PHE A 185 -17.03 7.52 5.19
C PHE A 185 -17.52 8.83 4.57
N ILE A 186 -16.78 9.93 4.73
CA ILE A 186 -17.08 11.19 4.07
C ILE A 186 -17.08 10.99 2.54
N GLY A 187 -16.08 10.32 2.00
CA GLY A 187 -16.01 9.99 0.57
C GLY A 187 -17.22 9.20 0.10
N LEU A 188 -17.67 8.22 0.89
CA LEU A 188 -18.87 7.43 0.59
C LEU A 188 -20.15 8.27 0.54
N ILE A 189 -20.30 9.21 1.48
CA ILE A 189 -21.49 10.11 1.51
C ILE A 189 -21.52 11.02 0.27
N ILE A 190 -20.35 11.50 -0.18
CA ILE A 190 -20.24 12.37 -1.36
C ILE A 190 -20.38 11.58 -2.66
N SER A 191 -20.17 10.26 -2.62
CA SER A 191 -20.23 9.40 -3.80
C SER A 191 -21.63 9.37 -4.39
N PRO A 192 -21.80 9.66 -5.70
CA PRO A 192 -23.11 9.62 -6.36
C PRO A 192 -23.75 8.22 -6.36
N SER A 193 -22.96 7.18 -6.25
CA SER A 193 -23.42 5.77 -6.34
C SER A 193 -23.98 5.24 -5.01
N GLY A 194 -23.84 5.97 -3.90
CA GLY A 194 -24.18 5.47 -2.57
C GLY A 194 -23.38 4.21 -2.18
N TYR A 195 -23.86 3.50 -1.17
CA TYR A 195 -23.24 2.26 -0.71
C TYR A 195 -23.69 1.06 -1.55
N THR A 196 -22.75 0.31 -2.12
CA THR A 196 -23.00 -0.95 -2.81
C THR A 196 -22.59 -2.13 -1.93
N TYR A 197 -23.50 -3.09 -1.77
CA TYR A 197 -23.34 -4.24 -0.89
C TYR A 197 -22.69 -5.42 -1.64
N PRO A 198 -21.89 -6.26 -0.97
CA PRO A 198 -21.52 -7.57 -1.48
C PRO A 198 -22.76 -8.41 -1.75
N LYS A 199 -22.82 -9.06 -2.92
CA LYS A 199 -23.99 -9.82 -3.39
C LYS A 199 -24.00 -11.27 -2.93
N SER A 200 -22.87 -11.81 -2.51
CA SER A 200 -22.70 -13.21 -2.10
C SER A 200 -21.94 -13.34 -0.79
N ILE A 201 -22.09 -14.48 -0.14
CA ILE A 201 -21.33 -14.80 1.08
C ILE A 201 -19.83 -14.77 0.84
N ASN A 202 -19.37 -15.21 -0.35
CA ASN A 202 -17.96 -15.20 -0.70
C ASN A 202 -17.41 -13.77 -0.80
N GLN A 203 -18.18 -12.83 -1.39
CA GLN A 203 -17.79 -11.43 -1.42
C GLN A 203 -17.73 -10.81 -0.01
N TRP A 204 -18.66 -11.15 0.88
CA TRP A 204 -18.62 -10.73 2.27
C TRP A 204 -17.37 -11.25 3.00
N LEU A 205 -17.06 -12.55 2.85
CA LEU A 205 -15.86 -13.15 3.43
C LEU A 205 -14.58 -12.46 2.92
N LEU A 206 -14.54 -12.14 1.60
CA LEU A 206 -13.42 -11.40 1.02
C LEU A 206 -13.32 -9.98 1.57
N VAL A 207 -14.42 -9.26 1.73
CA VAL A 207 -14.42 -7.91 2.31
C VAL A 207 -13.95 -7.95 3.78
N PHE A 208 -14.39 -8.94 4.56
CA PHE A 208 -13.91 -9.13 5.94
C PHE A 208 -12.43 -9.49 5.97
N TRP A 209 -11.96 -10.35 5.09
CA TRP A 209 -10.53 -10.69 4.98
C TRP A 209 -9.70 -9.47 4.56
N LEU A 210 -10.16 -8.72 3.56
CA LEU A 210 -9.48 -7.49 3.12
C LEU A 210 -9.45 -6.43 4.23
N GLY A 211 -10.52 -6.25 4.98
CA GLY A 211 -10.58 -5.31 6.10
C GLY A 211 -9.73 -5.76 7.29
N GLY A 212 -9.86 -7.00 7.72
CA GLY A 212 -9.16 -7.53 8.90
C GLY A 212 -7.69 -7.85 8.60
N ALA A 213 -7.44 -8.75 7.63
CA ALA A 213 -6.09 -9.23 7.36
C ALA A 213 -5.28 -8.23 6.52
N ALA A 214 -5.78 -7.83 5.34
CA ALA A 214 -4.99 -7.01 4.43
C ALA A 214 -4.90 -5.54 4.87
N SER A 215 -5.99 -4.96 5.39
CA SER A 215 -5.96 -3.60 5.93
C SER A 215 -5.49 -3.59 7.38
N GLY A 216 -6.20 -4.24 8.31
CA GLY A 216 -5.89 -4.20 9.73
C GLY A 216 -4.48 -4.70 10.04
N VAL A 217 -4.27 -6.00 9.95
CA VAL A 217 -2.99 -6.64 10.28
C VAL A 217 -1.89 -6.24 9.29
N GLY A 218 -2.21 -6.12 8.00
CA GLY A 218 -1.25 -5.77 6.95
C GLY A 218 -0.61 -4.41 7.18
N TYR A 219 -1.39 -3.34 7.40
CA TYR A 219 -0.81 -2.01 7.67
C TYR A 219 -0.11 -1.92 9.01
N TYR A 220 -0.61 -2.62 10.03
CA TYR A 220 0.10 -2.76 11.29
C TYR A 220 1.48 -3.39 11.08
N PHE A 221 1.56 -4.54 10.40
CA PHE A 221 2.84 -5.19 10.12
C PHE A 221 3.75 -4.35 9.24
N TRP A 222 3.21 -3.73 8.19
CA TRP A 222 3.99 -2.89 7.28
C TRP A 222 4.64 -1.72 8.01
N ASN A 223 3.85 -0.91 8.71
CA ASN A 223 4.36 0.26 9.39
C ASN A 223 5.26 -0.10 10.59
N TYR A 224 4.92 -1.16 11.35
CA TYR A 224 5.82 -1.68 12.37
C TYR A 224 7.13 -2.19 11.76
N GLY A 225 7.08 -2.93 10.68
CA GLY A 225 8.25 -3.37 9.92
C GLY A 225 9.08 -2.20 9.37
N ALA A 226 8.44 -1.14 8.89
CA ALA A 226 9.07 0.08 8.42
C ALA A 226 9.95 0.75 9.49
N THR A 227 9.54 0.70 10.76
CA THR A 227 10.36 1.24 11.87
C THR A 227 11.63 0.42 12.15
N LYS A 228 11.71 -0.82 11.66
CA LYS A 228 12.81 -1.77 11.92
C LYS A 228 13.83 -1.88 10.78
N VAL A 229 13.62 -1.20 9.68
CA VAL A 229 14.51 -1.22 8.51
C VAL A 229 14.89 0.19 8.10
N LYS A 230 15.94 0.34 7.30
CA LYS A 230 16.30 1.64 6.69
C LYS A 230 15.30 2.02 5.62
N VAL A 231 15.27 3.31 5.26
CA VAL A 231 14.31 3.85 4.28
C VAL A 231 14.57 3.26 2.89
N GLU A 232 15.80 3.05 2.52
CA GLU A 232 16.20 2.43 1.24
C GLU A 232 15.65 1.01 1.12
N THR A 233 15.75 0.22 2.19
CA THR A 233 15.16 -1.12 2.25
C THR A 233 13.63 -1.08 2.24
N LEU A 234 13.02 -0.16 2.99
CA LEU A 234 11.58 0.03 2.97
C LEU A 234 11.10 0.40 1.56
N ALA A 235 11.82 1.31 0.89
CA ALA A 235 11.51 1.74 -0.46
C ALA A 235 11.55 0.56 -1.44
N THR A 236 12.64 -0.20 -1.51
CA THR A 236 12.77 -1.32 -2.44
C THR A 236 11.82 -2.47 -2.16
N MET A 237 11.46 -2.71 -0.88
CA MET A 237 10.48 -3.73 -0.49
C MET A 237 9.07 -3.48 -1.06
N ASN A 238 8.72 -2.22 -1.36
CA ASN A 238 7.43 -1.92 -2.00
C ASN A 238 7.28 -2.64 -3.35
N ASN A 239 8.36 -2.81 -4.11
CA ASN A 239 8.29 -3.45 -5.43
C ASN A 239 8.25 -4.98 -5.39
N LEU A 240 8.47 -5.61 -4.23
CA LEU A 240 8.34 -7.06 -4.12
C LEU A 240 6.88 -7.53 -4.35
N VAL A 241 5.89 -6.64 -4.18
CA VAL A 241 4.49 -6.94 -4.47
C VAL A 241 4.25 -7.24 -5.95
N ILE A 242 5.05 -6.68 -6.84
CA ILE A 242 4.87 -6.82 -8.31
C ILE A 242 5.06 -8.28 -8.75
N PRO A 243 6.24 -8.91 -8.57
CA PRO A 243 6.41 -10.30 -8.99
C PRO A 243 5.48 -11.27 -8.24
N LEU A 244 5.21 -11.04 -6.96
CA LEU A 244 4.29 -11.88 -6.20
C LEU A 244 2.84 -11.73 -6.67
N GLY A 245 2.38 -10.51 -6.95
CA GLY A 245 1.04 -10.24 -7.44
C GLY A 245 0.82 -10.84 -8.84
N LEU A 246 1.78 -10.67 -9.74
CA LEU A 246 1.71 -11.27 -11.07
C LEU A 246 1.76 -12.80 -11.04
N LEU A 247 2.54 -13.38 -10.13
CA LEU A 247 2.54 -14.83 -9.93
C LEU A 247 1.16 -15.34 -9.48
N ILE A 248 0.52 -14.63 -8.56
CA ILE A 248 -0.84 -14.96 -8.08
C ILE A 248 -1.86 -14.81 -9.21
N GLU A 249 -1.74 -13.77 -10.05
CA GLU A 249 -2.61 -13.55 -11.20
C GLU A 249 -2.53 -14.72 -12.19
N VAL A 250 -1.33 -15.22 -12.47
CA VAL A 250 -1.14 -16.41 -13.33
C VAL A 250 -1.70 -17.67 -12.69
N LEU A 251 -1.45 -17.90 -11.42
CA LEU A 251 -1.81 -19.15 -10.74
C LEU A 251 -3.31 -19.28 -10.47
N LEU A 252 -4.00 -18.16 -10.15
CA LEU A 252 -5.38 -18.20 -9.67
C LEU A 252 -6.40 -17.60 -10.66
N PHE A 253 -5.97 -16.72 -11.57
CA PHE A 253 -6.87 -15.97 -12.44
C PHE A 253 -6.55 -16.11 -13.94
N SER A 254 -5.76 -17.14 -14.31
CA SER A 254 -5.44 -17.47 -15.71
C SER A 254 -4.75 -16.32 -16.48
N GLY A 255 -4.08 -15.42 -15.77
CA GLY A 255 -3.23 -14.39 -16.38
C GLY A 255 -2.12 -15.03 -17.22
N SER A 256 -1.74 -14.41 -18.32
CA SER A 256 -0.63 -14.88 -19.17
C SER A 256 0.53 -13.91 -19.12
N HIS A 257 1.72 -14.42 -18.82
CA HIS A 257 2.95 -13.65 -18.82
C HIS A 257 4.08 -14.40 -19.53
N ASP A 258 4.95 -13.65 -20.20
CA ASP A 258 6.19 -14.22 -20.69
C ASP A 258 7.08 -14.59 -19.49
N PHE A 259 7.31 -15.90 -19.33
CA PHE A 259 8.07 -16.44 -18.21
C PHE A 259 9.50 -15.94 -18.15
N LYS A 260 10.11 -15.65 -19.30
CA LYS A 260 11.48 -15.15 -19.39
C LYS A 260 11.60 -13.73 -18.82
N THR A 261 10.75 -12.82 -19.27
CA THR A 261 10.74 -11.43 -18.77
C THR A 261 10.36 -11.37 -17.30
N PHE A 262 9.42 -12.22 -16.86
CA PHE A 262 9.04 -12.36 -15.47
C PHE A 262 10.22 -12.75 -14.57
N ILE A 263 11.01 -13.78 -14.94
CA ILE A 263 12.19 -14.19 -14.15
C ILE A 263 13.23 -13.08 -14.14
N ILE A 264 13.58 -12.50 -15.29
CA ILE A 264 14.59 -11.46 -15.38
C ILE A 264 14.23 -10.26 -14.48
N GLY A 265 13.04 -9.74 -14.61
CA GLY A 265 12.60 -8.59 -13.79
C GLY A 265 12.51 -8.90 -12.30
N THR A 266 12.06 -10.12 -11.94
CA THR A 266 12.06 -10.58 -10.54
C THR A 266 13.47 -10.63 -9.95
N VAL A 267 14.44 -11.16 -10.69
CA VAL A 267 15.85 -11.19 -10.27
C VAL A 267 16.41 -9.78 -10.08
N ILE A 268 16.07 -8.85 -10.97
CA ILE A 268 16.49 -7.45 -10.85
C ILE A 268 15.89 -6.80 -9.59
N ILE A 269 14.60 -7.00 -9.30
CA ILE A 269 13.95 -6.47 -8.09
C ILE A 269 14.59 -7.05 -6.83
N ILE A 270 14.81 -8.37 -6.77
CA ILE A 270 15.44 -9.02 -5.61
C ILE A 270 16.87 -8.52 -5.43
N SER A 271 17.62 -8.33 -6.52
CA SER A 271 18.99 -7.78 -6.49
C SER A 271 19.00 -6.35 -5.94
N SER A 272 18.03 -5.53 -6.32
CA SER A 272 17.83 -4.17 -5.77
C SER A 272 17.60 -4.19 -4.25
N ILE A 273 16.73 -5.08 -3.77
CA ILE A 273 16.48 -5.26 -2.33
C ILE A 273 17.76 -5.70 -1.61
N ALA A 274 18.46 -6.69 -2.15
CA ALA A 274 19.71 -7.18 -1.57
C ALA A 274 20.80 -6.09 -1.53
N ALA A 275 20.92 -5.28 -2.57
CA ALA A 275 21.81 -4.12 -2.59
C ALA A 275 21.44 -3.11 -1.50
N SER A 276 20.17 -2.76 -1.36
CA SER A 276 19.70 -1.83 -0.34
C SER A 276 19.99 -2.32 1.09
N LEU A 277 19.93 -3.63 1.33
CA LEU A 277 20.26 -4.23 2.63
C LEU A 277 21.75 -4.16 2.96
N ARG A 278 22.63 -4.35 1.97
CA ARG A 278 24.09 -4.31 2.15
C ARG A 278 24.60 -2.90 2.40
N TYR A 279 24.24 -1.97 1.55
CA TYR A 279 24.72 -0.59 1.60
C TYR A 279 23.98 0.29 2.61
N GLY A 280 22.83 -0.14 3.07
CA GLY A 280 22.18 0.46 4.21
C GLY A 280 22.93 0.23 5.55
N LYS A 281 24.06 -0.47 5.58
CA LYS A 281 24.88 -0.68 6.80
C LYS A 281 26.04 0.31 6.97
N ILE A 282 26.24 1.23 6.01
CA ILE A 282 27.30 2.26 6.05
C ILE A 282 26.72 3.59 6.50
#